data_02d43ba8d681a67ccf89eab237b502c9
#
_entry.id   02d43ba8d681a67ccf89eab237b502c9
#
_cell.length_a   1.000
_cell.length_b   1.000
_cell.length_c   1.000
_cell.angle_alpha   90.00
_cell.angle_beta   90.00
_cell.angle_gamma   90.00
#
_symmetry.space_group_name_H-M   'P 1'
#
loop_
_entity.id
_entity.type
_entity.pdbx_description
1 polymer ?
#
loop_
_entity_poly.entity_id
_entity_poly.type
_entity_poly.pdbx_seq_one_letter_code
_entity_poly.pdbx_strand_id
1 'polypeptide(L)'
;AANVNISPNTTQAEDAAAPMNEGNPAPPTPPAPPTQQFDDRTRKLDRVKPNMTTVMPVQQQNVDPEATTRFSLPLDGDVNTADGSTRPQSPAMQNGDYGNAGKDKSSKKHRTPLIVAGVAALLLTCGAGGWAWWCYQGPGSYWTMPQPDGMSCSDSVACPITGVKWSDYESLLKVSDIEYEVSEKYSDSITEGDIISTDPANVGDRGSKRRGQKVKVVVSKGVRQAMVPADILDATSASGKDPINALKKAGFDNVEQTTASDDTYSMEVPQGALLSLSVDPGATLPHNTTITVTVSQGPKPVTMPNIVGKTKDEAQQTMDDLKLTANWTESFDDKIPQGQVISTSVSNGNTLHWGDSVDVVVSKGPETITLPNYVGQKASDAKAALEKLGFTVKVSSQLTLDASQDKKVASQDPVGGTEVRIRDENGTPTTITLKMYSSLF
;
A
#
# COMPACT_ATOMS: atom_id res chain seq x y z
N ALA A 1 22.67 -3.16 -53.88
CA ALA A 1 23.33 -4.18 -54.72
C ALA A 1 23.97 -5.27 -53.85
N ALA A 2 23.56 -6.49 -54.17
CA ALA A 2 24.12 -7.80 -53.86
C ALA A 2 23.95 -8.36 -52.45
N ASN A 3 22.94 -9.08 -52.33
CA ASN A 3 22.59 -10.39 -51.85
C ASN A 3 23.75 -11.42 -51.92
N VAL A 4 24.04 -12.14 -50.84
CA VAL A 4 24.36 -13.57 -50.88
C VAL A 4 23.94 -14.26 -49.56
N ASN A 5 23.03 -15.16 -49.73
CA ASN A 5 22.49 -16.21 -48.91
C ASN A 5 23.42 -17.43 -48.94
N ILE A 6 23.67 -18.13 -47.82
CA ILE A 6 23.90 -19.58 -47.78
C ILE A 6 23.67 -20.13 -46.36
N SER A 7 22.65 -20.96 -46.21
CA SER A 7 22.43 -22.01 -45.20
C SER A 7 22.89 -23.34 -45.82
N PRO A 8 22.73 -24.52 -45.15
CA PRO A 8 23.36 -25.09 -43.98
C PRO A 8 24.14 -26.39 -44.37
N ASN A 9 24.93 -26.95 -43.49
CA ASN A 9 25.31 -28.35 -43.67
C ASN A 9 25.32 -29.12 -42.35
N THR A 10 24.47 -30.09 -42.33
CA THR A 10 24.36 -31.25 -41.45
C THR A 10 25.45 -32.24 -41.81
N THR A 11 26.21 -32.75 -40.85
CA THR A 11 26.83 -34.09 -41.01
C THR A 11 26.95 -34.77 -39.66
N GLN A 12 26.36 -35.95 -39.62
CA GLN A 12 26.45 -37.02 -38.62
C GLN A 12 27.81 -37.70 -38.64
N ALA A 13 27.97 -38.50 -37.59
CA ALA A 13 28.83 -39.69 -37.42
C ALA A 13 30.13 -39.37 -36.68
N GLU A 14 30.69 -40.17 -35.81
CA GLU A 14 30.52 -41.57 -35.45
C GLU A 14 31.29 -41.82 -34.15
N ASP A 15 30.81 -42.72 -33.39
CA ASP A 15 31.36 -43.57 -32.38
C ASP A 15 32.92 -43.76 -32.38
N ALA A 16 33.55 -43.47 -31.22
CA ALA A 16 34.80 -44.13 -30.84
C ALA A 16 34.93 -44.22 -29.32
N ALA A 17 34.63 -45.36 -28.78
CA ALA A 17 34.95 -45.79 -27.43
C ALA A 17 36.45 -46.07 -27.29
N ALA A 18 37.08 -45.55 -26.19
CA ALA A 18 38.23 -46.17 -25.48
C ALA A 18 38.73 -45.25 -24.35
N PRO A 19 39.47 -45.76 -23.36
CA PRO A 19 39.09 -46.72 -22.32
C PRO A 19 39.14 -46.11 -20.91
N MET A 20 38.53 -46.82 -19.97
CA MET A 20 38.55 -46.55 -18.54
C MET A 20 39.97 -46.45 -17.98
N ASN A 21 40.26 -45.36 -17.26
CA ASN A 21 41.41 -45.29 -16.36
C ASN A 21 40.86 -45.34 -14.92
N GLU A 22 41.15 -46.44 -14.25
CA GLU A 22 40.90 -46.69 -12.84
C GLU A 22 41.79 -45.80 -11.96
N GLY A 23 41.20 -45.22 -10.92
CA GLY A 23 41.95 -44.94 -9.71
C GLY A 23 42.18 -43.48 -9.38
N ASN A 24 41.13 -42.79 -8.93
CA ASN A 24 41.33 -41.72 -7.96
C ASN A 24 40.13 -41.71 -6.96
N PRO A 25 40.35 -41.91 -5.65
CA PRO A 25 39.29 -41.90 -4.68
C PRO A 25 38.71 -40.46 -4.55
N ALA A 26 37.39 -40.38 -4.56
CA ALA A 26 36.65 -39.15 -4.37
C ALA A 26 37.03 -38.47 -3.00
N PRO A 27 37.05 -37.15 -2.95
CA PRO A 27 37.27 -36.43 -1.69
C PRO A 27 36.14 -36.74 -0.70
N PRO A 28 36.43 -36.79 0.61
CA PRO A 28 35.42 -37.07 1.64
C PRO A 28 34.35 -35.97 1.67
N THR A 29 33.10 -36.40 1.64
CA THR A 29 31.93 -35.55 1.89
C THR A 29 32.05 -34.87 3.28
N PRO A 30 31.73 -33.57 3.38
CA PRO A 30 31.69 -32.89 4.66
C PRO A 30 30.61 -33.51 5.56
N PRO A 31 30.82 -33.56 6.89
CA PRO A 31 29.84 -34.11 7.81
C PRO A 31 28.56 -33.27 7.78
N ALA A 32 27.43 -33.97 7.79
CA ALA A 32 26.11 -33.36 7.92
C ALA A 32 25.99 -32.55 9.21
N PRO A 33 25.32 -31.39 9.21
CA PRO A 33 25.10 -30.63 10.42
C PRO A 33 24.26 -31.43 11.42
N PRO A 34 24.51 -31.29 12.75
CA PRO A 34 23.78 -32.03 13.76
C PRO A 34 22.29 -31.67 13.71
N THR A 35 21.45 -32.68 13.57
CA THR A 35 20.02 -32.62 13.73
C THR A 35 19.72 -32.15 15.14
N GLN A 36 19.32 -30.89 15.32
CA GLN A 36 18.76 -30.42 16.58
C GLN A 36 17.38 -31.07 16.76
N GLN A 37 17.29 -32.00 17.72
CA GLN A 37 16.01 -32.43 18.26
C GLN A 37 15.32 -31.22 18.88
N PHE A 38 14.24 -30.78 18.29
CA PHE A 38 13.31 -29.85 18.90
C PHE A 38 12.63 -30.58 20.08
N ASP A 39 13.01 -30.21 21.26
CA ASP A 39 12.33 -30.58 22.49
C ASP A 39 11.04 -29.81 22.58
N ASP A 40 9.94 -30.55 22.50
CA ASP A 40 8.56 -30.07 22.49
C ASP A 40 8.17 -29.58 23.90
N ARG A 41 8.72 -28.44 24.31
CA ARG A 41 8.26 -27.68 25.47
C ARG A 41 7.44 -26.50 24.99
N THR A 42 6.15 -26.74 24.86
CA THR A 42 5.11 -25.72 24.84
C THR A 42 5.37 -24.65 25.92
N ARG A 43 6.06 -23.59 25.55
CA ARG A 43 5.96 -22.33 26.28
C ARG A 43 4.66 -21.67 25.89
N LYS A 44 3.68 -21.73 26.80
CA LYS A 44 2.54 -20.82 26.80
C LYS A 44 3.11 -19.40 26.76
N LEU A 45 2.94 -18.74 25.62
CA LEU A 45 3.05 -17.29 25.54
C LEU A 45 1.88 -16.75 26.35
N ASP A 46 2.19 -16.19 27.50
CA ASP A 46 1.24 -15.38 28.27
C ASP A 46 0.76 -14.25 27.36
N ARG A 47 -0.55 -14.28 27.10
CA ARG A 47 -1.29 -13.20 26.46
C ARG A 47 -1.05 -11.93 27.26
N VAL A 48 -0.25 -11.04 26.72
CA VAL A 48 -0.19 -9.65 27.17
C VAL A 48 -1.57 -9.07 26.90
N LYS A 49 -2.33 -8.86 27.97
CA LYS A 49 -3.60 -8.13 27.94
C LYS A 49 -3.31 -6.72 27.42
N PRO A 50 -4.07 -6.20 26.45
CA PRO A 50 -3.95 -4.80 26.09
C PRO A 50 -4.30 -3.95 27.31
N ASN A 51 -3.42 -3.03 27.65
CA ASN A 51 -3.62 -2.01 28.67
C ASN A 51 -4.90 -1.24 28.31
N MET A 52 -5.92 -1.38 29.14
CA MET A 52 -7.06 -0.50 29.09
C MET A 52 -6.57 0.92 29.37
N THR A 53 -6.55 1.74 28.34
CA THR A 53 -6.46 3.19 28.50
C THR A 53 -7.71 3.64 29.24
N THR A 54 -7.52 4.07 30.45
CA THR A 54 -8.54 4.67 31.31
C THR A 54 -9.08 5.90 30.59
N VAL A 55 -10.31 5.80 30.09
CA VAL A 55 -11.07 6.94 29.61
C VAL A 55 -11.39 7.80 30.81
N MET A 56 -10.78 8.97 30.91
CA MET A 56 -11.19 10.00 31.85
C MET A 56 -12.61 10.49 31.49
N PRO A 57 -13.50 10.66 32.46
CA PRO A 57 -14.84 11.20 32.19
C PRO A 57 -14.70 12.66 31.77
N VAL A 58 -15.21 12.96 30.56
CA VAL A 58 -15.42 14.32 30.10
C VAL A 58 -16.49 14.94 30.99
N GLN A 59 -16.14 15.98 31.74
CA GLN A 59 -17.09 16.84 32.44
C GLN A 59 -18.03 17.44 31.41
N GLN A 60 -19.31 17.16 31.57
CA GLN A 60 -20.41 17.90 30.95
C GLN A 60 -20.33 19.34 31.39
N GLN A 61 -19.90 20.24 30.55
CA GLN A 61 -20.19 21.65 30.66
C GLN A 61 -21.61 21.88 30.15
N ASN A 62 -22.48 22.29 31.08
CA ASN A 62 -23.78 22.90 30.79
C ASN A 62 -23.56 24.09 29.84
N VAL A 63 -24.07 23.98 28.63
CA VAL A 63 -24.19 25.10 27.71
C VAL A 63 -25.66 25.47 27.66
N ASP A 64 -25.94 26.68 28.14
CA ASP A 64 -27.24 27.33 28.09
C ASP A 64 -27.79 27.43 26.67
N PRO A 65 -29.07 27.21 26.44
CA PRO A 65 -29.70 27.31 25.13
C PRO A 65 -30.22 28.71 24.84
N GLU A 66 -29.35 29.68 24.66
CA GLU A 66 -29.72 30.99 24.09
C GLU A 66 -28.53 31.71 23.48
N ALA A 67 -28.21 31.37 22.19
CA ALA A 67 -27.49 32.29 21.33
C ALA A 67 -27.82 31.98 19.86
N THR A 68 -28.95 32.52 19.45
CA THR A 68 -29.30 32.63 18.00
C THR A 68 -28.41 33.68 17.38
N THR A 69 -27.35 33.26 16.71
CA THR A 69 -26.55 34.14 15.85
C THR A 69 -27.19 34.14 14.46
N ARG A 70 -27.91 35.21 14.16
CA ARG A 70 -28.36 35.54 12.80
C ARG A 70 -27.16 35.94 11.96
N PHE A 71 -26.91 35.20 10.92
CA PHE A 71 -25.99 35.61 9.88
C PHE A 71 -26.75 36.52 8.90
N SER A 72 -26.40 37.79 8.90
CA SER A 72 -26.92 38.80 7.97
C SER A 72 -25.91 38.88 6.79
N LEU A 73 -26.38 38.68 5.59
CA LEU A 73 -25.68 39.07 4.37
C LEU A 73 -26.13 40.47 3.96
N PRO A 74 -25.24 41.34 3.54
CA PRO A 74 -25.59 42.68 3.11
C PRO A 74 -26.12 42.67 1.68
N LEU A 75 -27.26 43.33 1.49
CA LEU A 75 -27.81 43.77 0.21
C LEU A 75 -27.60 45.29 0.13
N ASP A 76 -26.71 45.70 -0.77
CA ASP A 76 -26.68 47.07 -1.26
C ASP A 76 -27.30 47.10 -2.65
N GLY A 77 -28.08 48.16 -2.89
CA GLY A 77 -28.50 48.50 -4.23
C GLY A 77 -29.91 49.13 -4.35
N ASP A 78 -30.02 50.37 -3.94
CA ASP A 78 -31.12 51.30 -4.30
C ASP A 78 -31.41 51.27 -5.80
N VAL A 79 -32.66 51.42 -6.20
CA VAL A 79 -33.17 52.54 -7.03
C VAL A 79 -34.72 52.57 -7.06
N ASN A 80 -35.23 53.73 -6.74
CA ASN A 80 -36.55 54.33 -6.90
C ASN A 80 -37.33 54.02 -8.16
N THR A 81 -38.61 53.98 -8.11
CA THR A 81 -39.66 54.96 -8.47
C THR A 81 -40.94 54.29 -8.92
N ALA A 82 -41.98 54.73 -8.24
CA ALA A 82 -43.26 55.21 -8.71
C ALA A 82 -44.30 54.29 -9.38
N ASP A 83 -45.41 54.17 -8.67
CA ASP A 83 -46.76 54.53 -9.07
C ASP A 83 -47.56 53.60 -10.00
N GLY A 84 -48.82 53.36 -9.56
CA GLY A 84 -49.86 52.90 -10.45
C GLY A 84 -50.76 51.78 -9.87
N SER A 85 -51.52 52.15 -8.84
CA SER A 85 -52.93 51.80 -8.65
C SER A 85 -53.60 51.06 -9.81
N THR A 86 -54.20 49.91 -9.56
CA THR A 86 -55.64 49.70 -9.75
C THR A 86 -56.06 48.27 -9.40
N ARG A 87 -56.92 48.20 -8.45
CA ARG A 87 -57.76 47.10 -8.02
C ARG A 87 -59.04 47.13 -8.86
N PRO A 88 -59.56 46.08 -9.42
CA PRO A 88 -60.98 46.02 -9.79
C PRO A 88 -61.75 45.23 -8.74
N GLN A 89 -62.78 45.95 -8.29
CA GLN A 89 -63.84 45.50 -7.43
C GLN A 89 -64.82 44.55 -8.11
N SER A 90 -65.40 43.67 -7.35
CA SER A 90 -66.61 42.90 -7.67
C SER A 90 -67.83 43.81 -7.82
N PRO A 91 -68.77 43.55 -8.70
CA PRO A 91 -70.06 44.22 -8.65
C PRO A 91 -71.08 43.41 -7.83
N ALA A 92 -71.73 44.14 -6.99
CA ALA A 92 -72.85 43.75 -6.18
C ALA A 92 -74.13 43.53 -6.96
N MET A 93 -75.00 42.71 -6.38
CA MET A 93 -76.39 42.56 -6.79
C MET A 93 -77.14 43.87 -6.72
N GLN A 94 -78.03 44.07 -7.67
CA GLN A 94 -79.13 45.01 -7.51
C GLN A 94 -80.47 44.37 -7.92
N ASN A 95 -81.36 44.36 -6.94
CA ASN A 95 -82.77 44.11 -7.03
C ASN A 95 -83.46 45.16 -7.87
N GLY A 96 -84.45 44.78 -8.62
CA GLY A 96 -85.39 45.65 -9.29
C GLY A 96 -86.65 44.93 -9.64
N ASP A 97 -87.62 45.37 -9.09
CA ASP A 97 -89.00 44.97 -8.79
C ASP A 97 -90.00 45.39 -9.89
N TYR A 98 -91.15 44.70 -9.85
CA TYR A 98 -92.49 45.09 -10.38
C TYR A 98 -92.83 45.00 -11.92
N GLY A 99 -93.92 44.30 -12.10
CA GLY A 99 -94.81 44.51 -13.24
C GLY A 99 -95.78 43.40 -13.52
N ASN A 100 -96.89 43.58 -12.96
CA ASN A 100 -98.19 42.86 -12.92
C ASN A 100 -98.92 42.75 -14.28
N ALA A 101 -99.77 41.73 -14.32
CA ALA A 101 -101.02 41.58 -14.99
C ALA A 101 -101.11 40.81 -16.37
N GLY A 102 -102.00 39.84 -16.35
CA GLY A 102 -102.63 39.33 -17.53
C GLY A 102 -103.17 37.89 -17.36
N LYS A 103 -104.39 37.76 -16.84
CA LYS A 103 -105.23 36.54 -16.93
C LYS A 103 -105.49 36.21 -18.34
N ASP A 104 -105.43 34.95 -18.74
CA ASP A 104 -106.57 34.26 -19.32
C ASP A 104 -106.35 32.73 -19.33
N LYS A 105 -107.49 32.06 -19.38
CA LYS A 105 -107.83 30.70 -19.05
C LYS A 105 -107.54 29.68 -20.16
N SER A 106 -107.40 28.42 -19.68
CA SER A 106 -107.88 27.13 -20.24
C SER A 106 -106.99 26.47 -21.29
N SER A 107 -106.48 25.34 -21.00
CA SER A 107 -107.00 23.99 -21.32
C SER A 107 -106.09 22.89 -20.86
N LYS A 108 -106.69 21.98 -20.13
CA LYS A 108 -106.05 20.70 -19.68
C LYS A 108 -105.78 19.88 -20.92
N LYS A 109 -104.50 19.51 -21.11
CA LYS A 109 -104.14 18.26 -21.82
C LYS A 109 -102.95 17.60 -21.09
N HIS A 110 -103.18 16.36 -20.68
CA HIS A 110 -102.27 15.45 -20.01
C HIS A 110 -100.91 15.36 -20.78
N ARG A 111 -99.85 15.92 -20.13
CA ARG A 111 -98.45 15.75 -20.63
C ARG A 111 -97.51 15.20 -19.50
N THR A 112 -98.11 14.52 -18.55
CA THR A 112 -97.31 13.97 -17.40
C THR A 112 -96.45 12.78 -17.73
N PRO A 113 -96.67 11.87 -18.68
CA PRO A 113 -95.75 10.74 -18.92
C PRO A 113 -94.49 11.19 -19.71
N LEU A 114 -94.51 12.25 -20.49
CA LEU A 114 -93.31 12.66 -21.26
C LEU A 114 -92.28 13.40 -20.39
N ILE A 115 -92.74 14.16 -19.41
CA ILE A 115 -91.83 14.86 -18.48
C ILE A 115 -91.11 13.86 -17.56
N VAL A 116 -91.80 12.85 -17.02
CA VAL A 116 -91.20 11.81 -16.21
C VAL A 116 -90.21 10.97 -17.03
N ALA A 117 -90.58 10.63 -18.28
CA ALA A 117 -89.67 9.91 -19.20
C ALA A 117 -88.43 10.77 -19.54
N GLY A 118 -88.62 12.08 -19.78
CA GLY A 118 -87.52 13.01 -20.07
C GLY A 118 -86.59 13.24 -18.85
N VAL A 119 -87.12 13.35 -17.64
CA VAL A 119 -86.33 13.45 -16.39
C VAL A 119 -85.62 12.11 -16.11
N ALA A 120 -86.27 10.99 -16.32
CA ALA A 120 -85.62 9.67 -16.15
C ALA A 120 -84.53 9.45 -17.20
N ALA A 121 -84.76 9.86 -18.46
CA ALA A 121 -83.70 9.80 -19.51
C ALA A 121 -82.56 10.74 -19.21
N LEU A 122 -82.83 11.96 -18.67
CA LEU A 122 -81.80 12.93 -18.32
C LEU A 122 -81.00 12.46 -17.08
N LEU A 123 -81.65 11.85 -16.09
CA LEU A 123 -80.96 11.23 -14.94
C LEU A 123 -80.11 10.02 -15.36
N LEU A 124 -80.58 9.19 -16.34
CA LEU A 124 -79.81 8.08 -16.85
C LEU A 124 -78.61 8.54 -17.71
N THR A 125 -78.81 9.59 -18.55
CA THR A 125 -77.74 10.16 -19.34
C THR A 125 -76.73 10.92 -18.50
N CYS A 126 -77.18 11.69 -17.52
CA CYS A 126 -76.31 12.35 -16.55
C CYS A 126 -75.61 11.32 -15.62
N GLY A 127 -76.31 10.26 -15.19
CA GLY A 127 -75.73 9.17 -14.45
C GLY A 127 -74.73 8.37 -15.24
N ALA A 128 -75.06 7.96 -16.47
CA ALA A 128 -74.16 7.25 -17.36
C ALA A 128 -73.00 8.14 -17.83
N GLY A 129 -73.30 9.42 -18.18
CA GLY A 129 -72.24 10.40 -18.57
C GLY A 129 -71.33 10.75 -17.41
N GLY A 130 -71.91 10.96 -16.21
CA GLY A 130 -71.11 11.17 -15.01
C GLY A 130 -70.25 9.99 -14.64
N TRP A 131 -70.82 8.76 -14.71
CA TRP A 131 -70.06 7.50 -14.49
C TRP A 131 -68.97 7.29 -15.54
N ALA A 132 -69.25 7.54 -16.83
CA ALA A 132 -68.28 7.47 -17.91
C ALA A 132 -67.19 8.50 -17.73
N TRP A 133 -67.54 9.76 -17.37
CA TRP A 133 -66.54 10.79 -17.09
C TRP A 133 -65.66 10.38 -15.90
N TRP A 134 -66.27 9.86 -14.79
CA TRP A 134 -65.55 9.40 -13.61
C TRP A 134 -64.60 8.26 -13.97
N CYS A 135 -64.99 7.28 -14.79
CA CYS A 135 -64.17 6.17 -15.22
C CYS A 135 -63.12 6.55 -16.30
N TYR A 136 -63.35 7.53 -17.14
CA TYR A 136 -62.48 7.83 -18.30
C TYR A 136 -61.62 9.05 -18.15
N GLN A 137 -62.04 10.07 -17.42
CA GLN A 137 -61.33 11.35 -17.25
C GLN A 137 -61.31 11.81 -15.76
N GLY A 138 -62.19 11.27 -14.94
CA GLY A 138 -62.31 11.61 -13.52
C GLY A 138 -61.41 10.79 -12.61
N PRO A 139 -61.60 10.90 -11.28
CA PRO A 139 -60.78 10.26 -10.24
C PRO A 139 -60.71 8.74 -10.36
N GLY A 140 -61.67 8.07 -11.00
CA GLY A 140 -61.65 6.63 -11.24
C GLY A 140 -60.64 6.16 -12.30
N SER A 141 -60.06 7.05 -13.10
CA SER A 141 -59.13 6.73 -14.19
C SER A 141 -57.66 6.74 -13.75
N TYR A 142 -57.32 7.29 -12.61
CA TYR A 142 -55.96 7.44 -12.10
C TYR A 142 -55.89 7.08 -10.61
N TRP A 143 -54.70 6.80 -10.17
CA TRP A 143 -54.30 6.76 -8.75
C TRP A 143 -53.31 7.89 -8.48
N THR A 144 -53.14 8.27 -7.23
CA THR A 144 -52.17 9.29 -6.80
C THR A 144 -51.21 8.67 -5.81
N MET A 145 -49.94 9.06 -5.90
CA MET A 145 -48.91 8.63 -4.96
C MET A 145 -49.27 9.05 -3.53
N PRO A 146 -49.45 8.08 -2.61
CA PRO A 146 -49.83 8.40 -1.23
C PRO A 146 -48.67 9.06 -0.50
N GLN A 147 -49.01 9.90 0.47
CA GLN A 147 -48.03 10.53 1.35
C GLN A 147 -47.64 9.57 2.47
N PRO A 148 -46.33 9.28 2.67
CA PRO A 148 -45.87 8.51 3.81
C PRO A 148 -46.15 9.21 5.14
N ASP A 149 -46.38 8.42 6.19
CA ASP A 149 -46.54 8.96 7.56
C ASP A 149 -45.23 9.65 8.00
N GLY A 150 -45.40 10.81 8.66
CA GLY A 150 -44.28 11.62 9.16
C GLY A 150 -43.58 12.47 8.10
N MET A 151 -43.95 12.37 6.81
CA MET A 151 -43.46 13.26 5.79
C MET A 151 -44.35 14.51 5.65
N SER A 152 -43.80 15.71 5.78
CA SER A 152 -44.50 16.95 5.53
C SER A 152 -44.12 17.51 4.16
N CYS A 153 -45.10 17.54 3.24
CA CYS A 153 -44.94 18.12 1.91
C CYS A 153 -45.57 19.51 1.90
N SER A 154 -44.93 20.45 1.23
CA SER A 154 -45.48 21.81 0.98
C SER A 154 -46.15 21.83 -0.40
N ASP A 155 -47.31 22.40 -0.50
CA ASP A 155 -48.16 22.41 -1.71
C ASP A 155 -47.50 22.99 -2.98
N SER A 156 -46.37 23.66 -2.84
CA SER A 156 -45.68 24.34 -3.93
C SER A 156 -44.29 23.74 -4.28
N VAL A 157 -43.84 22.68 -3.58
CA VAL A 157 -42.50 22.08 -3.74
C VAL A 157 -42.62 20.59 -4.05
N ALA A 158 -41.84 20.13 -5.03
CA ALA A 158 -41.73 18.69 -5.29
C ALA A 158 -41.35 17.93 -4.01
N CYS A 159 -42.09 16.87 -3.69
CA CYS A 159 -41.91 16.09 -2.47
C CYS A 159 -41.54 14.64 -2.84
N PRO A 160 -40.25 14.37 -3.10
CA PRO A 160 -39.81 13.06 -3.54
C PRO A 160 -39.88 12.04 -2.41
N ILE A 161 -40.32 10.81 -2.74
CA ILE A 161 -40.45 9.72 -1.80
C ILE A 161 -39.08 8.99 -1.71
N THR A 162 -38.21 9.52 -0.83
CA THR A 162 -36.86 8.97 -0.58
C THR A 162 -36.59 8.89 0.92
N GLY A 163 -35.79 7.90 1.34
CA GLY A 163 -35.43 7.71 2.76
C GLY A 163 -36.58 7.22 3.63
N VAL A 164 -37.68 6.76 3.02
CA VAL A 164 -38.85 6.18 3.70
C VAL A 164 -38.66 4.68 3.75
N LYS A 165 -39.01 4.05 4.88
CA LYS A 165 -38.96 2.57 4.99
C LYS A 165 -39.89 1.93 3.96
N TRP A 166 -39.34 1.01 3.18
CA TRP A 166 -40.12 0.30 2.16
C TRP A 166 -41.30 -0.46 2.75
N SER A 167 -41.11 -1.16 3.90
CA SER A 167 -42.16 -1.92 4.57
C SER A 167 -43.40 -1.10 4.87
N ASP A 168 -43.20 0.16 5.29
CA ASP A 168 -44.28 1.06 5.68
C ASP A 168 -44.99 1.60 4.42
N TYR A 169 -44.19 2.02 3.43
CA TYR A 169 -44.72 2.52 2.16
C TYR A 169 -45.42 1.44 1.32
N GLU A 170 -44.92 0.20 1.36
CA GLU A 170 -45.58 -0.96 0.72
C GLU A 170 -46.98 -1.17 1.26
N SER A 171 -47.13 -1.05 2.58
CA SER A 171 -48.44 -1.19 3.24
C SER A 171 -49.39 -0.09 2.79
N LEU A 172 -48.90 1.11 2.59
CA LEU A 172 -49.67 2.26 2.10
C LEU A 172 -50.13 2.06 0.63
N LEU A 173 -49.25 1.55 -0.23
CA LEU A 173 -49.59 1.23 -1.63
C LEU A 173 -50.65 0.11 -1.71
N LYS A 174 -50.54 -0.90 -0.85
CA LYS A 174 -51.53 -1.99 -0.76
C LYS A 174 -52.90 -1.52 -0.33
N VAL A 175 -52.96 -0.66 0.71
CA VAL A 175 -54.22 -0.04 1.16
C VAL A 175 -54.85 0.85 0.07
N SER A 176 -54.01 1.49 -0.74
CA SER A 176 -54.43 2.38 -1.83
C SER A 176 -54.77 1.65 -3.13
N ASP A 177 -54.67 0.32 -3.18
CA ASP A 177 -54.90 -0.55 -4.35
C ASP A 177 -54.05 -0.10 -5.56
N ILE A 178 -52.72 0.17 -5.30
CA ILE A 178 -51.76 0.58 -6.28
C ILE A 178 -50.76 -0.56 -6.52
N GLU A 179 -50.69 -1.02 -7.78
CA GLU A 179 -49.70 -2.02 -8.17
C GLU A 179 -48.29 -1.41 -8.23
N TYR A 180 -47.29 -2.18 -7.83
CA TYR A 180 -45.91 -1.75 -7.81
C TYR A 180 -44.94 -2.83 -8.30
N GLU A 181 -43.74 -2.39 -8.70
CA GLU A 181 -42.59 -3.23 -9.02
C GLU A 181 -41.41 -2.77 -8.18
N VAL A 182 -40.75 -3.74 -7.48
CA VAL A 182 -39.61 -3.43 -6.62
C VAL A 182 -38.32 -3.87 -7.31
N SER A 183 -37.32 -3.02 -7.24
CA SER A 183 -35.94 -3.34 -7.59
C SER A 183 -35.03 -2.88 -6.46
N GLU A 184 -33.89 -3.55 -6.31
CA GLU A 184 -32.95 -3.24 -5.25
C GLU A 184 -31.63 -2.73 -5.82
N LYS A 185 -31.05 -1.72 -5.17
CA LYS A 185 -29.72 -1.16 -5.51
C LYS A 185 -28.95 -0.83 -4.24
N TYR A 186 -27.63 -0.90 -4.33
CA TYR A 186 -26.78 -0.37 -3.26
C TYR A 186 -26.83 1.16 -3.25
N SER A 187 -26.71 1.74 -2.05
CA SER A 187 -26.67 3.18 -1.84
C SER A 187 -25.77 3.50 -0.67
N ASP A 188 -24.90 4.49 -0.84
CA ASP A 188 -23.99 4.95 0.22
C ASP A 188 -24.65 5.97 1.16
N SER A 189 -25.82 6.52 0.75
CA SER A 189 -26.53 7.57 1.47
C SER A 189 -27.87 7.14 2.06
N ILE A 190 -28.47 6.06 1.55
CA ILE A 190 -29.79 5.57 1.97
C ILE A 190 -29.62 4.25 2.71
N THR A 191 -30.20 4.17 3.90
CA THR A 191 -30.15 3.00 4.76
C THR A 191 -30.76 1.78 4.09
N GLU A 192 -30.27 0.59 4.43
CA GLU A 192 -30.83 -0.67 3.95
C GLU A 192 -32.33 -0.78 4.30
N GLY A 193 -33.14 -1.16 3.31
CA GLY A 193 -34.59 -1.29 3.44
C GLY A 193 -35.35 0.00 3.20
N ASP A 194 -34.68 1.15 3.01
CA ASP A 194 -35.34 2.42 2.71
C ASP A 194 -35.41 2.69 1.20
N ILE A 195 -36.34 3.49 0.79
CA ILE A 195 -36.57 3.84 -0.62
C ILE A 195 -35.50 4.79 -1.15
N ILE A 196 -34.79 4.41 -2.19
CA ILE A 196 -33.88 5.29 -2.93
C ILE A 196 -34.66 6.23 -3.85
N SER A 197 -35.64 5.70 -4.59
CA SER A 197 -36.47 6.47 -5.51
C SER A 197 -37.73 5.73 -5.89
N THR A 198 -38.73 6.47 -6.32
CA THR A 198 -39.96 5.95 -6.92
C THR A 198 -40.20 6.54 -8.30
N ASP A 199 -40.98 5.88 -9.13
CA ASP A 199 -41.48 6.40 -10.43
C ASP A 199 -42.96 6.04 -10.51
N PRO A 200 -43.86 7.04 -10.40
CA PRO A 200 -43.66 8.49 -10.23
C PRO A 200 -42.91 8.86 -8.93
N ALA A 201 -42.23 10.03 -8.97
CA ALA A 201 -41.23 10.35 -7.92
C ALA A 201 -41.82 11.04 -6.68
N ASN A 202 -42.89 11.82 -6.84
CA ASN A 202 -43.35 12.71 -5.78
C ASN A 202 -44.70 12.28 -5.21
N VAL A 203 -44.93 12.65 -3.96
CA VAL A 203 -46.24 12.56 -3.33
C VAL A 203 -47.25 13.37 -4.17
N GLY A 204 -48.43 12.75 -4.41
CA GLY A 204 -49.49 13.39 -5.23
C GLY A 204 -49.35 13.23 -6.74
N ASP A 205 -48.23 12.71 -7.26
CA ASP A 205 -48.09 12.36 -8.67
C ASP A 205 -49.12 11.30 -9.08
N ARG A 206 -49.58 11.36 -10.31
CA ARG A 206 -50.67 10.51 -10.81
C ARG A 206 -50.18 9.42 -11.73
N GLY A 207 -50.72 8.22 -11.54
CA GLY A 207 -50.54 7.12 -12.46
C GLY A 207 -51.86 6.65 -13.07
N SER A 208 -51.82 6.13 -14.29
CA SER A 208 -53.02 5.74 -15.07
C SER A 208 -53.43 4.30 -14.70
N LYS A 209 -54.59 4.12 -14.07
CA LYS A 209 -55.20 2.79 -13.83
C LYS A 209 -55.52 2.05 -15.15
N ARG A 210 -55.95 2.78 -16.17
CA ARG A 210 -56.32 2.20 -17.47
C ARG A 210 -55.15 1.64 -18.28
N ARG A 211 -53.95 2.20 -18.08
CA ARG A 211 -52.73 1.71 -18.74
C ARG A 211 -52.03 0.64 -17.95
N GLY A 212 -52.57 0.23 -16.78
CA GLY A 212 -51.88 -0.70 -15.87
C GLY A 212 -50.55 -0.17 -15.40
N GLN A 213 -50.42 1.14 -15.21
CA GLN A 213 -49.20 1.80 -14.77
C GLN A 213 -48.93 1.39 -13.31
N LYS A 214 -47.77 0.80 -13.09
CA LYS A 214 -47.30 0.41 -11.77
C LYS A 214 -46.31 1.44 -11.22
N VAL A 215 -46.23 1.54 -9.92
CA VAL A 215 -45.17 2.29 -9.24
C VAL A 215 -43.89 1.47 -9.28
N LYS A 216 -42.82 2.03 -9.84
CA LYS A 216 -41.49 1.43 -9.72
C LYS A 216 -40.82 1.94 -8.46
N VAL A 217 -40.38 1.05 -7.60
CA VAL A 217 -39.70 1.38 -6.36
C VAL A 217 -38.30 0.82 -6.37
N VAL A 218 -37.32 1.65 -6.06
CA VAL A 218 -35.93 1.25 -5.88
C VAL A 218 -35.62 1.29 -4.39
N VAL A 219 -35.34 0.13 -3.80
CA VAL A 219 -35.04 -0.03 -2.38
C VAL A 219 -33.54 -0.17 -2.18
N SER A 220 -33.04 0.39 -1.12
CA SER A 220 -31.61 0.33 -0.78
C SER A 220 -31.24 -1.04 -0.20
N LYS A 221 -30.12 -1.58 -0.68
CA LYS A 221 -29.38 -2.71 -0.07
C LYS A 221 -28.34 -2.25 0.95
N GLY A 222 -28.39 -0.98 1.32
CA GLY A 222 -27.34 -0.38 2.13
C GLY A 222 -26.04 -0.16 1.34
N VAL A 223 -24.97 0.05 2.06
CA VAL A 223 -23.63 0.26 1.49
C VAL A 223 -23.08 -1.06 0.95
N ARG A 224 -22.52 -1.02 -0.26
CA ARG A 224 -21.87 -2.20 -0.85
C ARG A 224 -20.72 -2.66 0.06
N GLN A 225 -20.66 -3.95 0.34
CA GLN A 225 -19.58 -4.56 1.12
C GLN A 225 -18.45 -5.05 0.21
N ALA A 226 -17.24 -4.94 0.70
CA ALA A 226 -16.03 -5.48 0.08
C ALA A 226 -15.23 -6.28 1.12
N MET A 227 -14.51 -7.31 0.67
CA MET A 227 -13.70 -8.16 1.55
C MET A 227 -12.22 -7.87 1.34
N VAL A 228 -11.51 -7.62 2.43
CA VAL A 228 -10.05 -7.47 2.42
C VAL A 228 -9.42 -8.81 2.04
N PRO A 229 -8.51 -8.88 1.06
CA PRO A 229 -7.84 -10.14 0.73
C PRO A 229 -7.16 -10.77 1.94
N ALA A 230 -7.44 -12.03 2.22
CA ALA A 230 -6.92 -12.71 3.41
C ALA A 230 -5.40 -12.95 3.36
N ASP A 231 -4.84 -13.04 2.14
CA ASP A 231 -3.44 -13.26 1.85
C ASP A 231 -2.62 -11.96 1.68
N ILE A 232 -3.21 -10.81 2.00
CA ILE A 232 -2.61 -9.49 1.73
C ILE A 232 -1.33 -9.24 2.55
N LEU A 233 -1.16 -9.89 3.71
CA LEU A 233 0.05 -9.82 4.53
C LEU A 233 1.19 -10.72 4.02
N ASP A 234 0.90 -11.67 3.14
CA ASP A 234 1.94 -12.52 2.56
C ASP A 234 2.63 -11.79 1.40
N ALA A 235 3.86 -11.32 1.64
CA ALA A 235 4.67 -10.62 0.65
C ALA A 235 4.98 -11.47 -0.60
N THR A 236 4.73 -12.79 -0.58
CA THR A 236 4.91 -13.68 -1.74
C THR A 236 3.66 -13.79 -2.58
N SER A 237 2.48 -13.51 -2.02
CA SER A 237 1.18 -13.52 -2.69
C SER A 237 1.06 -12.38 -3.72
N ALA A 238 0.08 -12.49 -4.61
CA ALA A 238 -0.23 -11.41 -5.56
C ALA A 238 -0.79 -10.17 -4.84
N SER A 239 -1.60 -10.40 -3.80
CA SER A 239 -2.22 -9.34 -3.00
C SER A 239 -1.19 -8.62 -2.13
N GLY A 240 -0.23 -9.34 -1.54
CA GLY A 240 0.80 -8.76 -0.69
C GLY A 240 1.89 -8.01 -1.45
N LYS A 241 2.17 -8.40 -2.72
CA LYS A 241 3.12 -7.70 -3.59
C LYS A 241 2.60 -6.36 -4.09
N ASP A 242 1.30 -6.23 -4.25
CA ASP A 242 0.64 -5.01 -4.72
C ASP A 242 -0.66 -4.77 -3.94
N PRO A 243 -0.53 -4.44 -2.64
CA PRO A 243 -1.66 -4.37 -1.72
C PRO A 243 -2.68 -3.30 -2.09
N ILE A 244 -2.23 -2.17 -2.64
CA ILE A 244 -3.11 -1.08 -3.04
C ILE A 244 -4.04 -1.51 -4.19
N ASN A 245 -3.49 -2.11 -5.23
CA ASN A 245 -4.29 -2.60 -6.35
C ASN A 245 -5.14 -3.82 -5.95
N ALA A 246 -4.66 -4.66 -5.03
CA ALA A 246 -5.44 -5.77 -4.52
C ALA A 246 -6.70 -5.29 -3.78
N LEU A 247 -6.60 -4.28 -2.91
CA LEU A 247 -7.73 -3.66 -2.22
C LEU A 247 -8.70 -2.98 -3.18
N LYS A 248 -8.18 -2.23 -4.17
CA LYS A 248 -9.02 -1.60 -5.21
C LYS A 248 -9.77 -2.65 -6.04
N LYS A 249 -9.13 -3.76 -6.41
CA LYS A 249 -9.77 -4.88 -7.12
C LYS A 249 -10.80 -5.60 -6.23
N ALA A 250 -10.59 -5.65 -4.93
CA ALA A 250 -11.55 -6.17 -3.97
C ALA A 250 -12.80 -5.27 -3.82
N GLY A 251 -12.74 -4.05 -4.34
CA GLY A 251 -13.85 -3.12 -4.42
C GLY A 251 -13.82 -1.98 -3.41
N PHE A 252 -12.70 -1.73 -2.75
CA PHE A 252 -12.52 -0.55 -1.89
C PHE A 252 -12.18 0.69 -2.72
N ASP A 253 -12.90 1.78 -2.47
CA ASP A 253 -12.73 3.03 -3.21
C ASP A 253 -11.69 3.96 -2.54
N ASN A 254 -11.59 3.92 -1.22
CA ASN A 254 -10.76 4.81 -0.41
C ASN A 254 -9.54 4.07 0.14
N VAL A 255 -8.51 3.90 -0.68
CA VAL A 255 -7.24 3.29 -0.28
C VAL A 255 -6.16 4.35 -0.30
N GLU A 256 -5.62 4.67 0.88
CA GLU A 256 -4.59 5.68 1.10
C GLU A 256 -3.26 5.04 1.46
N GLN A 257 -2.19 5.50 0.83
CA GLN A 257 -0.84 5.05 1.17
C GLN A 257 -0.21 6.01 2.17
N THR A 258 0.38 5.44 3.23
CA THR A 258 1.18 6.21 4.19
C THR A 258 2.39 6.85 3.50
N THR A 259 2.69 8.09 3.86
CA THR A 259 3.89 8.79 3.37
C THR A 259 5.16 8.04 3.77
N ALA A 260 6.12 7.98 2.87
CA ALA A 260 7.40 7.36 3.11
C ALA A 260 8.15 8.05 4.28
N SER A 261 8.63 7.23 5.22
CA SER A 261 9.40 7.65 6.39
C SER A 261 10.47 6.60 6.71
N ASP A 262 11.29 6.85 7.72
CA ASP A 262 12.31 5.87 8.14
C ASP A 262 11.71 4.53 8.58
N ASP A 263 10.49 4.53 9.12
CA ASP A 263 9.78 3.33 9.56
C ASP A 263 9.22 2.49 8.40
N THR A 264 9.29 3.00 7.16
CA THR A 264 8.84 2.27 5.97
C THR A 264 9.93 1.46 5.28
N TYR A 265 11.19 1.55 5.76
CA TYR A 265 12.25 0.65 5.30
C TYR A 265 12.22 -0.69 6.02
N SER A 266 12.49 -1.76 5.29
CA SER A 266 12.56 -3.12 5.83
C SER A 266 13.62 -3.95 5.12
N MET A 267 14.34 -4.77 5.88
CA MET A 267 15.25 -5.79 5.32
C MET A 267 14.51 -7.09 4.97
N GLU A 268 13.35 -7.33 5.60
CA GLU A 268 12.60 -8.59 5.49
C GLU A 268 11.48 -8.49 4.45
N VAL A 269 10.83 -7.32 4.37
CA VAL A 269 9.71 -7.09 3.47
C VAL A 269 10.21 -6.41 2.20
N PRO A 270 10.04 -7.04 1.02
CA PRO A 270 10.47 -6.47 -0.26
C PRO A 270 9.82 -5.11 -0.55
N GLN A 271 10.49 -4.30 -1.35
CA GLN A 271 9.96 -3.02 -1.81
C GLN A 271 8.60 -3.20 -2.50
N GLY A 272 7.63 -2.37 -2.12
CA GLY A 272 6.27 -2.39 -2.65
C GLY A 272 5.32 -3.35 -1.94
N ALA A 273 5.83 -4.30 -1.14
CA ALA A 273 4.99 -5.20 -0.36
C ALA A 273 4.44 -4.53 0.92
N LEU A 274 3.40 -5.12 1.47
CA LEU A 274 2.69 -4.58 2.63
C LEU A 274 3.53 -4.69 3.92
N LEU A 275 3.70 -3.57 4.62
CA LEU A 275 4.25 -3.52 5.98
C LEU A 275 3.16 -3.54 7.05
N SER A 276 2.13 -2.71 6.87
CA SER A 276 1.00 -2.64 7.79
C SER A 276 -0.28 -2.22 7.09
N LEU A 277 -1.41 -2.58 7.68
CA LEU A 277 -2.75 -2.32 7.20
C LEU A 277 -3.61 -1.83 8.36
N SER A 278 -4.48 -0.84 8.11
CA SER A 278 -5.37 -0.29 9.15
C SER A 278 -6.55 -1.18 9.50
N VAL A 279 -6.76 -2.26 8.74
CA VAL A 279 -7.89 -3.20 8.90
C VAL A 279 -7.40 -4.64 8.89
N ASP A 280 -8.18 -5.56 9.43
CA ASP A 280 -7.79 -6.98 9.48
C ASP A 280 -7.93 -7.65 8.10
N PRO A 281 -6.98 -8.51 7.70
CA PRO A 281 -7.11 -9.37 6.53
C PRO A 281 -8.34 -10.27 6.63
N GLY A 282 -9.08 -10.42 5.52
CA GLY A 282 -10.32 -11.19 5.48
C GLY A 282 -11.54 -10.48 6.05
N ALA A 283 -11.42 -9.28 6.60
CA ALA A 283 -12.55 -8.50 7.09
C ALA A 283 -13.47 -8.09 5.93
N THR A 284 -14.78 -8.12 6.18
CA THR A 284 -15.80 -7.58 5.28
C THR A 284 -16.23 -6.22 5.79
N LEU A 285 -16.04 -5.18 4.98
CA LEU A 285 -16.23 -3.78 5.33
C LEU A 285 -16.99 -3.04 4.23
N PRO A 286 -17.65 -1.92 4.53
CA PRO A 286 -18.19 -1.03 3.51
C PRO A 286 -17.10 -0.62 2.50
N HIS A 287 -17.44 -0.64 1.21
CA HIS A 287 -16.47 -0.34 0.14
C HIS A 287 -15.87 1.08 0.21
N ASN A 288 -16.59 2.00 0.84
CA ASN A 288 -16.18 3.38 1.06
C ASN A 288 -15.38 3.60 2.35
N THR A 289 -15.03 2.52 3.07
CA THR A 289 -14.16 2.58 4.25
C THR A 289 -12.77 3.05 3.82
N THR A 290 -12.21 4.05 4.51
CA THR A 290 -10.83 4.47 4.29
C THR A 290 -9.88 3.43 4.86
N ILE A 291 -9.04 2.86 4.01
CA ILE A 291 -8.02 1.87 4.37
C ILE A 291 -6.65 2.50 4.17
N THR A 292 -5.89 2.62 5.26
CA THR A 292 -4.51 3.10 5.22
C THR A 292 -3.56 1.93 5.04
N VAL A 293 -2.69 2.02 4.04
CA VAL A 293 -1.72 0.99 3.65
C VAL A 293 -0.32 1.54 3.80
N THR A 294 0.53 0.88 4.58
CA THR A 294 1.97 1.18 4.63
C THR A 294 2.71 0.13 3.82
N VAL A 295 3.43 0.56 2.79
CA VAL A 295 4.23 -0.32 1.94
C VAL A 295 5.72 -0.18 2.24
N SER A 296 6.44 -1.28 2.10
CA SER A 296 7.89 -1.30 2.28
C SER A 296 8.60 -0.53 1.17
N GLN A 297 9.61 0.24 1.56
CA GLN A 297 10.58 0.82 0.65
C GLN A 297 11.77 -0.15 0.36
N GLY A 298 11.74 -1.35 0.96
CA GLY A 298 12.88 -2.28 0.93
C GLY A 298 14.01 -1.84 1.87
N PRO A 299 15.22 -2.35 1.70
CA PRO A 299 16.37 -1.98 2.51
C PRO A 299 16.74 -0.50 2.36
N LYS A 300 17.02 0.17 3.49
CA LYS A 300 17.36 1.61 3.50
C LYS A 300 18.68 1.85 2.78
N PRO A 301 18.76 2.84 1.86
CA PRO A 301 20.03 3.25 1.29
C PRO A 301 20.89 3.93 2.35
N VAL A 302 22.18 3.57 2.38
CA VAL A 302 23.20 4.13 3.27
C VAL A 302 24.46 4.48 2.48
N THR A 303 25.23 5.42 2.95
CA THR A 303 26.48 5.81 2.29
C THR A 303 27.66 5.13 2.96
N MET A 304 28.51 4.45 2.19
CA MET A 304 29.73 3.82 2.69
C MET A 304 30.65 4.87 3.32
N PRO A 305 30.96 4.77 4.63
CA PRO A 305 31.86 5.70 5.29
C PRO A 305 33.34 5.35 5.03
N ASN A 306 34.24 6.28 5.31
CA ASN A 306 35.67 5.99 5.27
C ASN A 306 36.08 5.23 6.55
N ILE A 307 36.37 3.93 6.40
CA ILE A 307 36.86 3.07 7.48
C ILE A 307 38.33 2.65 7.28
N VAL A 308 38.98 3.05 6.19
CA VAL A 308 40.42 2.76 5.97
C VAL A 308 41.26 3.48 7.01
N GLY A 309 42.18 2.76 7.63
CA GLY A 309 43.03 3.26 8.72
C GLY A 309 42.41 3.21 10.10
N LYS A 310 41.10 2.90 10.23
CA LYS A 310 40.47 2.63 11.54
C LYS A 310 40.85 1.25 12.08
N THR A 311 40.71 1.09 13.38
CA THR A 311 40.82 -0.25 13.96
C THR A 311 39.67 -1.16 13.51
N LYS A 312 39.90 -2.48 13.57
CA LYS A 312 38.85 -3.46 13.21
C LYS A 312 37.57 -3.25 14.02
N ASP A 313 37.68 -2.97 15.32
CA ASP A 313 36.53 -2.77 16.22
C ASP A 313 35.74 -1.49 15.87
N GLU A 314 36.45 -0.37 15.61
CA GLU A 314 35.80 0.87 15.17
C GLU A 314 35.12 0.72 13.80
N ALA A 315 35.75 -0.03 12.90
CA ALA A 315 35.18 -0.32 11.59
C ALA A 315 33.94 -1.23 11.70
N GLN A 316 34.01 -2.27 12.54
CA GLN A 316 32.87 -3.16 12.82
C GLN A 316 31.69 -2.36 13.36
N GLN A 317 31.91 -1.56 14.40
CA GLN A 317 30.85 -0.71 14.97
C GLN A 317 30.22 0.20 13.90
N THR A 318 31.07 0.82 13.06
CA THR A 318 30.58 1.68 11.96
C THR A 318 29.73 0.90 10.96
N MET A 319 30.09 -0.33 10.64
CA MET A 319 29.32 -1.20 9.72
C MET A 319 28.01 -1.65 10.37
N ASP A 320 28.04 -1.99 11.67
CA ASP A 320 26.84 -2.42 12.43
C ASP A 320 25.82 -1.28 12.55
N ASP A 321 26.26 -0.06 12.82
CA ASP A 321 25.42 1.15 12.89
C ASP A 321 24.68 1.40 11.57
N LEU A 322 25.31 1.03 10.46
CA LEU A 322 24.73 1.12 9.12
C LEU A 322 24.02 -0.15 8.67
N LYS A 323 23.94 -1.16 9.52
CA LYS A 323 23.39 -2.49 9.21
C LYS A 323 24.02 -3.13 7.97
N LEU A 324 25.32 -2.91 7.76
CA LEU A 324 26.13 -3.55 6.72
C LEU A 324 26.83 -4.78 7.27
N THR A 325 27.10 -5.76 6.44
CA THR A 325 27.83 -6.97 6.81
C THR A 325 29.28 -6.84 6.38
N ALA A 326 30.24 -6.94 7.32
CA ALA A 326 31.66 -6.93 7.01
C ALA A 326 32.21 -8.34 6.88
N ASN A 327 32.81 -8.65 5.73
CA ASN A 327 33.57 -9.89 5.50
C ASN A 327 35.06 -9.60 5.73
N TRP A 328 35.60 -10.10 6.84
CA TRP A 328 36.95 -9.79 7.26
C TRP A 328 37.96 -10.75 6.62
N THR A 329 39.01 -10.17 6.03
CA THR A 329 40.21 -10.86 5.57
C THR A 329 41.45 -10.17 6.15
N GLU A 330 42.55 -10.87 6.23
CA GLU A 330 43.79 -10.32 6.77
C GLU A 330 44.92 -10.43 5.78
N SER A 331 45.73 -9.39 5.68
CA SER A 331 46.91 -9.32 4.84
C SER A 331 48.06 -8.64 5.56
N PHE A 332 49.29 -8.97 5.21
CA PHE A 332 50.43 -8.20 5.66
C PHE A 332 50.45 -6.84 4.95
N ASP A 333 50.84 -5.82 5.67
CA ASP A 333 51.04 -4.45 5.14
C ASP A 333 52.21 -3.79 5.85
N ASP A 334 53.14 -3.23 5.08
CA ASP A 334 54.35 -2.64 5.62
C ASP A 334 54.14 -1.24 6.23
N LYS A 335 53.00 -0.56 5.90
CA LYS A 335 52.66 0.81 6.30
C LYS A 335 51.56 0.87 7.34
N ILE A 336 50.56 0.03 7.17
CA ILE A 336 49.36 0.05 8.02
C ILE A 336 49.62 -0.80 9.26
N PRO A 337 49.51 -0.25 10.47
CA PRO A 337 49.69 -0.99 11.73
C PRO A 337 48.78 -2.21 11.82
N GLN A 338 49.23 -3.22 12.54
CA GLN A 338 48.43 -4.41 12.83
C GLN A 338 47.07 -4.05 13.42
N GLY A 339 46.01 -4.70 12.94
CA GLY A 339 44.65 -4.51 13.43
C GLY A 339 43.90 -3.34 12.81
N GLN A 340 44.52 -2.60 11.89
CA GLN A 340 43.86 -1.51 11.17
C GLN A 340 43.42 -1.94 9.75
N VAL A 341 42.38 -1.29 9.22
CA VAL A 341 41.83 -1.56 7.90
C VAL A 341 42.75 -1.05 6.80
N ILE A 342 43.16 -1.94 5.91
CA ILE A 342 43.97 -1.63 4.72
C ILE A 342 43.07 -1.11 3.60
N SER A 343 41.99 -1.84 3.30
CA SER A 343 41.14 -1.55 2.15
C SER A 343 39.76 -2.16 2.31
N THR A 344 38.82 -1.67 1.50
CA THR A 344 37.47 -2.17 1.40
C THR A 344 37.11 -2.44 -0.06
N SER A 345 36.20 -3.40 -0.31
CA SER A 345 35.73 -3.72 -1.66
C SER A 345 34.85 -2.60 -2.25
N VAL A 346 34.25 -1.77 -1.38
CA VAL A 346 33.41 -0.65 -1.76
C VAL A 346 34.06 0.64 -1.30
N SER A 347 34.19 1.61 -2.23
CA SER A 347 34.81 2.90 -1.94
C SER A 347 33.92 3.78 -1.04
N ASN A 348 34.56 4.62 -0.22
CA ASN A 348 33.90 5.67 0.52
C ASN A 348 33.02 6.54 -0.38
N GLY A 349 31.82 6.89 0.07
CA GLY A 349 30.84 7.71 -0.63
C GLY A 349 29.89 6.93 -1.55
N ASN A 350 30.12 5.66 -1.79
CA ASN A 350 29.20 4.83 -2.59
C ASN A 350 27.95 4.50 -1.80
N THR A 351 26.82 4.39 -2.50
CA THR A 351 25.55 3.99 -1.91
C THR A 351 25.47 2.47 -1.83
N LEU A 352 25.13 2.00 -0.65
CA LEU A 352 24.82 0.62 -0.28
C LEU A 352 23.42 0.58 0.31
N HIS A 353 22.93 -0.62 0.61
CA HIS A 353 21.66 -0.81 1.31
C HIS A 353 21.87 -1.65 2.58
N TRP A 354 20.99 -1.50 3.53
CA TRP A 354 20.97 -2.38 4.70
C TRP A 354 21.08 -3.85 4.29
N GLY A 355 21.97 -4.60 4.96
CA GLY A 355 22.22 -6.01 4.65
C GLY A 355 23.28 -6.25 3.58
N ASP A 356 23.72 -5.23 2.85
CA ASP A 356 24.80 -5.39 1.87
C ASP A 356 26.10 -5.80 2.56
N SER A 357 26.90 -6.62 1.84
CA SER A 357 28.18 -7.13 2.33
C SER A 357 29.34 -6.33 1.75
N VAL A 358 30.33 -6.03 2.58
CA VAL A 358 31.58 -5.35 2.20
C VAL A 358 32.76 -6.20 2.63
N ASP A 359 33.66 -6.55 1.72
CA ASP A 359 34.90 -7.19 2.05
C ASP A 359 35.87 -6.15 2.61
N VAL A 360 36.44 -6.45 3.76
CA VAL A 360 37.35 -5.57 4.50
C VAL A 360 38.65 -6.32 4.77
N VAL A 361 39.77 -5.71 4.35
CA VAL A 361 41.09 -6.26 4.57
C VAL A 361 41.73 -5.55 5.77
N VAL A 362 42.17 -6.32 6.76
CA VAL A 362 42.84 -5.84 7.97
C VAL A 362 44.31 -6.19 7.95
N SER A 363 45.13 -5.27 8.41
CA SER A 363 46.58 -5.44 8.47
C SER A 363 47.00 -6.44 9.57
N LYS A 364 47.84 -7.37 9.21
CA LYS A 364 48.65 -8.16 10.14
C LYS A 364 49.91 -7.42 10.63
N GLY A 365 50.08 -6.21 10.16
CA GLY A 365 51.36 -5.52 10.30
C GLY A 365 52.38 -6.00 9.26
N PRO A 366 53.63 -5.56 9.38
CA PRO A 366 54.67 -5.96 8.46
C PRO A 366 54.98 -7.45 8.60
N GLU A 367 55.32 -8.08 7.47
CA GLU A 367 55.75 -9.45 7.47
C GLU A 367 57.15 -9.56 8.13
N THR A 368 57.21 -10.34 9.24
CA THR A 368 58.43 -10.59 9.99
C THR A 368 58.82 -12.03 9.90
N ILE A 369 60.14 -12.28 10.06
CA ILE A 369 60.69 -13.61 10.15
C ILE A 369 61.82 -13.64 11.20
N THR A 370 61.88 -14.71 11.98
CA THR A 370 63.02 -14.96 12.81
C THR A 370 64.24 -15.38 11.95
N LEU A 371 65.30 -14.56 11.94
CA LEU A 371 66.48 -14.82 11.14
C LEU A 371 67.16 -16.12 11.55
N PRO A 372 67.43 -17.05 10.60
CA PRO A 372 68.27 -18.21 10.87
C PRO A 372 69.70 -17.76 11.16
N ASN A 373 70.38 -18.53 12.01
CA ASN A 373 71.79 -18.31 12.30
C ASN A 373 72.68 -18.98 11.24
N TYR A 374 73.43 -18.18 10.48
CA TYR A 374 74.34 -18.65 9.45
C TYR A 374 75.83 -18.53 9.84
N VAL A 375 76.16 -18.11 11.08
CA VAL A 375 77.53 -18.02 11.55
C VAL A 375 78.22 -19.40 11.48
N GLY A 376 79.40 -19.50 10.88
CA GLY A 376 80.14 -20.72 10.65
C GLY A 376 79.75 -21.53 9.41
N GLN A 377 78.64 -21.14 8.69
CA GLN A 377 78.22 -21.76 7.43
C GLN A 377 78.93 -21.08 6.22
N LYS A 378 78.90 -21.69 5.04
CA LYS A 378 79.42 -21.02 3.83
C LYS A 378 78.65 -19.76 3.55
N ALA A 379 79.36 -18.67 3.30
CA ALA A 379 78.75 -17.38 3.05
C ALA A 379 77.94 -17.34 1.76
N SER A 380 78.30 -18.08 0.72
CA SER A 380 77.51 -18.24 -0.51
C SER A 380 76.13 -18.84 -0.25
N ASP A 381 76.09 -19.89 0.58
CA ASP A 381 74.87 -20.62 0.90
C ASP A 381 73.98 -19.80 1.80
N ALA A 382 74.56 -19.13 2.80
CA ALA A 382 73.88 -18.19 3.67
C ALA A 382 73.26 -17.03 2.91
N LYS A 383 74.03 -16.45 1.94
CA LYS A 383 73.53 -15.39 1.08
C LYS A 383 72.33 -15.86 0.25
N ALA A 384 72.47 -16.96 -0.47
CA ALA A 384 71.43 -17.52 -1.28
C ALA A 384 70.13 -17.84 -0.47
N ALA A 385 70.32 -18.35 0.75
CA ALA A 385 69.20 -18.67 1.65
C ALA A 385 68.49 -17.39 2.14
N LEU A 386 69.20 -16.36 2.51
CA LEU A 386 68.62 -15.07 2.93
C LEU A 386 67.94 -14.30 1.78
N GLU A 387 68.56 -14.36 0.56
CA GLU A 387 67.92 -13.78 -0.65
C GLU A 387 66.63 -14.50 -1.04
N LYS A 388 66.56 -15.81 -0.83
CA LYS A 388 65.34 -16.62 -1.04
C LYS A 388 64.24 -16.25 -0.02
N LEU A 389 64.61 -15.80 1.18
CA LEU A 389 63.70 -15.28 2.16
C LEU A 389 63.24 -13.83 1.89
N GLY A 390 63.71 -13.20 0.83
CA GLY A 390 63.31 -11.85 0.41
C GLY A 390 64.18 -10.73 0.94
N PHE A 391 65.33 -11.01 1.58
CA PHE A 391 66.28 -10.04 2.09
C PHE A 391 67.28 -9.57 1.02
N THR A 392 67.77 -8.35 1.14
CA THR A 392 68.97 -7.90 0.44
C THR A 392 70.20 -8.27 1.29
N VAL A 393 71.20 -8.95 0.70
CA VAL A 393 72.36 -9.39 1.44
C VAL A 393 73.64 -8.64 1.00
N LYS A 394 74.26 -7.93 1.97
CA LYS A 394 75.60 -7.33 1.78
C LYS A 394 76.63 -8.26 2.41
N VAL A 395 77.67 -8.62 1.65
CA VAL A 395 78.77 -9.42 2.13
C VAL A 395 80.02 -8.55 2.18
N SER A 396 80.68 -8.54 3.36
CA SER A 396 82.01 -7.90 3.55
C SER A 396 82.99 -8.95 4.00
N SER A 397 84.28 -8.75 3.77
CA SER A 397 85.32 -9.71 4.15
C SER A 397 86.01 -9.29 5.43
N GLN A 398 86.37 -10.27 6.28
CA GLN A 398 87.19 -10.14 7.47
C GLN A 398 88.35 -11.11 7.37
N LEU A 399 89.59 -10.60 7.53
CA LEU A 399 90.77 -11.42 7.43
C LEU A 399 90.82 -12.48 8.53
N THR A 400 91.28 -13.66 8.22
CA THR A 400 91.52 -14.76 9.17
C THR A 400 92.85 -15.45 8.86
N LEU A 401 93.52 -15.92 9.91
CA LEU A 401 94.70 -16.79 9.76
C LEU A 401 94.37 -18.25 9.76
N ASP A 402 93.10 -18.60 10.01
CA ASP A 402 92.61 -19.97 10.00
C ASP A 402 91.98 -20.29 8.65
N ALA A 403 92.72 -20.99 7.81
CA ALA A 403 92.26 -21.41 6.48
C ALA A 403 90.99 -22.31 6.51
N SER A 404 90.72 -22.99 7.67
CA SER A 404 89.49 -23.80 7.82
C SER A 404 88.23 -22.96 7.91
N GLN A 405 88.38 -21.66 8.20
CA GLN A 405 87.28 -20.71 8.25
C GLN A 405 87.06 -19.95 6.94
N ASP A 406 87.95 -20.11 5.93
CA ASP A 406 87.81 -19.37 4.70
C ASP A 406 86.43 -19.54 4.07
N LYS A 407 85.86 -18.43 3.57
CA LYS A 407 84.52 -18.36 2.97
C LYS A 407 83.36 -18.69 3.89
N LYS A 408 83.58 -18.84 5.20
CA LYS A 408 82.51 -19.01 6.20
C LYS A 408 82.07 -17.65 6.77
N VAL A 409 80.83 -17.61 7.21
CA VAL A 409 80.24 -16.42 7.86
C VAL A 409 80.91 -16.22 9.24
N ALA A 410 81.58 -15.11 9.43
CA ALA A 410 82.19 -14.71 10.68
C ALA A 410 81.16 -14.08 11.64
N SER A 411 80.30 -13.23 11.11
CA SER A 411 79.20 -12.63 11.85
C SER A 411 78.08 -12.25 10.90
N GLN A 412 76.91 -12.17 11.48
CA GLN A 412 75.69 -11.81 10.81
C GLN A 412 75.06 -10.63 11.58
N ASP A 413 74.56 -9.60 10.86
CA ASP A 413 73.86 -8.49 11.42
C ASP A 413 72.58 -8.15 10.59
N PRO A 414 71.41 -8.26 11.19
CA PRO A 414 71.11 -8.64 12.59
C PRO A 414 71.49 -10.06 12.92
N VAL A 415 71.73 -10.36 14.21
CA VAL A 415 72.16 -11.67 14.65
C VAL A 415 71.05 -12.75 14.43
N GLY A 416 71.48 -14.02 14.25
CA GLY A 416 70.51 -15.13 14.16
C GLY A 416 69.64 -15.23 15.41
N GLY A 417 68.36 -15.51 15.23
CA GLY A 417 67.34 -15.53 16.25
C GLY A 417 66.61 -14.21 16.45
N THR A 418 67.07 -13.15 15.80
CA THR A 418 66.36 -11.86 15.82
C THR A 418 65.14 -11.91 14.89
N GLU A 419 64.00 -11.33 15.34
CA GLU A 419 62.87 -11.12 14.51
C GLU A 419 63.08 -9.85 13.67
N VAL A 420 62.98 -9.96 12.36
CA VAL A 420 63.27 -8.90 11.40
C VAL A 420 62.14 -8.81 10.36
N ARG A 421 61.76 -7.58 10.03
CA ARG A 421 60.84 -7.30 8.91
C ARG A 421 61.47 -7.74 7.59
N ILE A 422 60.75 -8.40 6.73
CA ILE A 422 61.22 -8.74 5.40
C ILE A 422 61.45 -7.50 4.56
N ARG A 423 60.58 -6.49 4.73
CA ARG A 423 60.64 -5.21 3.99
C ARG A 423 60.45 -4.04 4.95
N ASP A 424 60.96 -2.90 4.59
CA ASP A 424 60.71 -1.63 5.27
C ASP A 424 59.34 -1.04 4.85
N GLU A 425 58.97 0.10 5.45
CA GLU A 425 57.70 0.80 5.24
C GLU A 425 57.50 1.28 3.79
N ASN A 426 58.55 1.28 2.97
CA ASN A 426 58.54 1.64 1.55
C ASN A 426 58.50 0.41 0.63
N GLY A 427 58.41 -0.80 1.21
CA GLY A 427 58.43 -2.05 0.50
C GLY A 427 59.84 -2.46 0.02
N THR A 428 60.89 -1.82 0.52
CA THR A 428 62.27 -2.14 0.20
C THR A 428 62.72 -3.33 1.02
N PRO A 429 63.37 -4.37 0.42
CA PRO A 429 63.87 -5.51 1.16
C PRO A 429 64.88 -5.09 2.21
N THR A 430 64.69 -5.59 3.47
CA THR A 430 65.62 -5.32 4.56
C THR A 430 66.98 -5.87 4.24
N THR A 431 68.04 -5.09 4.55
CA THR A 431 69.42 -5.51 4.29
C THR A 431 69.99 -6.28 5.47
N ILE A 432 70.50 -7.50 5.19
CA ILE A 432 71.23 -8.30 6.14
C ILE A 432 72.76 -8.22 5.76
N THR A 433 73.59 -7.94 6.73
CA THR A 433 75.04 -7.83 6.49
C THR A 433 75.71 -9.15 6.99
N LEU A 434 76.42 -9.79 6.12
CA LEU A 434 77.27 -10.96 6.46
C LEU A 434 78.74 -10.51 6.38
N LYS A 435 79.51 -10.79 7.43
CA LYS A 435 80.95 -10.72 7.36
C LYS A 435 81.47 -12.12 7.09
N MET A 436 82.28 -12.26 6.08
CA MET A 436 82.85 -13.54 5.63
C MET A 436 84.33 -13.56 5.95
N TYR A 437 84.80 -14.66 6.46
CA TYR A 437 86.24 -14.86 6.65
C TYR A 437 86.92 -14.99 5.26
N SER A 438 88.06 -14.31 5.09
CA SER A 438 88.95 -14.44 3.95
C SER A 438 90.33 -14.83 4.44
N SER A 439 90.81 -15.99 4.05
CA SER A 439 92.16 -16.44 4.45
C SER A 439 93.23 -15.63 3.69
N LEU A 440 94.38 -15.43 4.32
CA LEU A 440 95.56 -14.80 3.76
C LEU A 440 96.44 -15.78 2.94
N PHE A 441 96.08 -17.07 2.98
CA PHE A 441 96.81 -18.16 2.33
C PHE A 441 95.96 -19.00 1.41
#